data_c6a14268f18366bda60c45bf9e663dc7
#
_entry.id   c6a14268f18366bda60c45bf9e663dc7
#
_cell.length_a   1.000
_cell.length_b   1.000
_cell.length_c   1.000
_cell.angle_alpha   90.00
_cell.angle_beta   90.00
_cell.angle_gamma   90.00
#
_symmetry.space_group_name_H-M   'P 1'
#
loop_
_entity.id
_entity.type
_entity.pdbx_description
1 polymer ?
#
loop_
_entity_poly.entity_id
_entity_poly.type
_entity_poly.pdbx_seq_one_letter_code
_entity_poly.pdbx_strand_id
1 'polypeptide(L)'
;LRGFYPARWEIEGMPIKNFYSNYVKTYVEMDVSQLINLRDQIKFENFIKVIASLTGEEFIADNIAKTIGVDKNTVVSWVSILLTSDLISLLPSYYEDSINKRIVKRKKLYVNDTGLACFLLGIDSVKALKQSSFKGRMIETYIHNEIRKGYLNAGEEIDSKLFFYRDNNQNEIDLILLRDGELNLIECKAGKNISKAAVKSFSQLKGSKYDQKGGCVICLTDDPVRIEAGIYAYPIRCL
;
A
#
# COMPACT_ATOMS: atom_id res chain seq x y z
N LEU A 1 -8.65 7.06 8.20
CA LEU A 1 -9.14 6.43 9.45
C LEU A 1 -10.48 5.70 9.30
N ARG A 2 -11.38 6.20 8.46
CA ARG A 2 -12.68 5.56 8.25
C ARG A 2 -12.59 4.27 7.44
N GLY A 3 -11.59 4.15 6.57
CA GLY A 3 -11.39 3.03 5.69
C GLY A 3 -12.36 2.98 4.52
N PHE A 4 -12.35 1.86 3.82
CA PHE A 4 -13.07 1.67 2.56
C PHE A 4 -14.23 0.67 2.66
N TYR A 5 -14.39 -0.05 3.76
CA TYR A 5 -15.48 -1.01 3.92
C TYR A 5 -16.85 -0.34 3.82
N PRO A 6 -17.74 -0.75 2.88
CA PRO A 6 -19.07 -0.15 2.71
C PRO A 6 -19.88 -0.13 4.00
N ALA A 7 -19.92 -1.26 4.72
CA ALA A 7 -20.64 -1.38 5.99
C ALA A 7 -20.22 -0.32 7.04
N ARG A 8 -18.98 0.19 6.96
CA ARG A 8 -18.50 1.26 7.85
C ARG A 8 -19.19 2.60 7.56
N TRP A 9 -19.66 2.80 6.35
CA TRP A 9 -20.32 4.02 5.91
C TRP A 9 -21.85 3.96 6.07
N GLU A 10 -22.42 2.76 6.05
CA GLU A 10 -23.86 2.51 6.17
C GLU A 10 -24.34 2.46 7.62
N ILE A 11 -23.50 1.97 8.55
CA ILE A 11 -23.88 1.86 9.97
C ILE A 11 -23.60 3.19 10.68
N GLU A 12 -24.63 3.99 10.83
CA GLU A 12 -24.55 5.24 11.61
C GLU A 12 -24.32 4.96 13.11
N GLY A 13 -23.54 5.85 13.75
CA GLY A 13 -23.30 5.81 15.19
C GLY A 13 -22.32 4.75 15.69
N MET A 14 -21.90 3.78 14.86
CA MET A 14 -20.92 2.78 15.29
C MET A 14 -19.52 3.39 15.42
N PRO A 15 -18.87 3.33 16.60
CA PRO A 15 -17.47 3.77 16.74
C PRO A 15 -16.53 3.00 15.81
N ILE A 16 -15.58 3.68 15.19
CA ILE A 16 -14.59 3.08 14.27
C ILE A 16 -13.86 1.90 14.93
N LYS A 17 -13.46 2.08 16.19
CA LYS A 17 -12.78 1.04 16.98
C LYS A 17 -13.63 -0.22 17.11
N ASN A 18 -14.90 -0.09 17.41
CA ASN A 18 -15.79 -1.25 17.60
C ASN A 18 -15.99 -1.99 16.26
N PHE A 19 -16.15 -1.25 15.15
CA PHE A 19 -16.26 -1.86 13.84
C PHE A 19 -15.05 -2.74 13.52
N TYR A 20 -13.83 -2.18 13.59
CA TYR A 20 -12.62 -2.94 13.25
C TYR A 20 -12.29 -4.02 14.28
N SER A 21 -12.60 -3.81 15.56
CA SER A 21 -12.43 -4.84 16.58
C SER A 21 -13.30 -6.06 16.27
N ASN A 22 -14.59 -5.84 15.96
CA ASN A 22 -15.51 -6.91 15.60
C ASN A 22 -15.09 -7.57 14.28
N TYR A 23 -14.68 -6.77 13.28
CA TYR A 23 -14.20 -7.28 11.99
C TYR A 23 -13.00 -8.23 12.17
N VAL A 24 -11.95 -7.78 12.88
CA VAL A 24 -10.75 -8.60 13.11
C VAL A 24 -11.09 -9.87 13.89
N LYS A 25 -11.91 -9.74 14.94
CA LYS A 25 -12.34 -10.89 15.74
C LYS A 25 -13.09 -11.91 14.89
N THR A 26 -14.09 -11.47 14.12
CA THR A 26 -14.86 -12.35 13.25
C THR A 26 -13.99 -13.00 12.19
N TYR A 27 -13.11 -12.23 11.55
CA TYR A 27 -12.18 -12.75 10.54
C TYR A 27 -11.24 -13.81 11.12
N VAL A 28 -10.62 -13.55 12.27
CA VAL A 28 -9.73 -14.49 12.93
C VAL A 28 -10.48 -15.74 13.40
N GLU A 29 -11.67 -15.58 13.98
CA GLU A 29 -12.46 -16.69 14.52
C GLU A 29 -13.11 -17.57 13.44
N MET A 30 -13.60 -16.98 12.34
CA MET A 30 -14.38 -17.72 11.33
C MET A 30 -13.53 -18.16 10.14
N ASP A 31 -12.71 -17.25 9.60
CA ASP A 31 -12.01 -17.53 8.34
C ASP A 31 -10.63 -18.15 8.58
N VAL A 32 -9.89 -17.61 9.53
CA VAL A 32 -8.49 -18.03 9.77
C VAL A 32 -8.42 -19.26 10.68
N SER A 33 -9.29 -19.38 11.68
CA SER A 33 -9.26 -20.49 12.64
C SER A 33 -9.44 -21.87 11.99
N GLN A 34 -10.08 -21.92 10.84
CA GLN A 34 -10.22 -23.15 10.05
C GLN A 34 -8.93 -23.54 9.30
N LEU A 35 -8.03 -22.59 9.10
CA LEU A 35 -6.82 -22.72 8.30
C LEU A 35 -5.55 -22.80 9.14
N ILE A 36 -5.60 -22.40 10.41
CA ILE A 36 -4.46 -22.42 11.33
C ILE A 36 -4.81 -23.14 12.64
N ASN A 37 -3.80 -23.68 13.32
CA ASN A 37 -3.99 -24.30 14.65
C ASN A 37 -4.35 -23.24 15.68
N LEU A 38 -5.25 -23.57 16.63
CA LEU A 38 -5.64 -22.71 17.76
C LEU A 38 -4.44 -22.17 18.56
N ARG A 39 -3.35 -22.94 18.67
CA ARG A 39 -2.09 -22.52 19.34
C ARG A 39 -1.42 -21.34 18.64
N ASP A 40 -1.68 -21.12 17.35
CA ASP A 40 -1.06 -20.09 16.54
C ASP A 40 -1.94 -18.84 16.41
N GLN A 41 -3.16 -18.84 16.96
CA GLN A 41 -4.09 -17.70 16.86
C GLN A 41 -3.51 -16.42 17.43
N ILE A 42 -2.90 -16.47 18.63
CA ILE A 42 -2.26 -15.28 19.24
C ILE A 42 -1.09 -14.78 18.38
N LYS A 43 -0.31 -15.69 17.80
CA LYS A 43 0.77 -15.35 16.90
C LYS A 43 0.24 -14.73 15.60
N PHE A 44 -0.89 -15.23 15.09
CA PHE A 44 -1.54 -14.67 13.91
C PHE A 44 -2.09 -13.26 14.18
N GLU A 45 -2.68 -12.99 15.34
CA GLU A 45 -3.09 -11.64 15.74
C GLU A 45 -1.90 -10.66 15.80
N ASN A 46 -0.75 -11.11 16.30
CA ASN A 46 0.48 -10.31 16.27
C ASN A 46 1.01 -10.15 14.84
N PHE A 47 0.91 -11.20 14.02
CA PHE A 47 1.30 -11.15 12.62
C PHE A 47 0.53 -10.08 11.84
N ILE A 48 -0.80 -9.99 11.96
CA ILE A 48 -1.57 -8.95 11.25
C ILE A 48 -1.21 -7.52 11.69
N LYS A 49 -0.81 -7.32 12.96
CA LYS A 49 -0.28 -6.03 13.44
C LYS A 49 1.07 -5.71 12.80
N VAL A 50 1.97 -6.71 12.71
CA VAL A 50 3.25 -6.57 12.02
C VAL A 50 3.03 -6.25 10.55
N ILE A 51 2.11 -6.95 9.87
CA ILE A 51 1.71 -6.67 8.49
C ILE A 51 1.23 -5.22 8.33
N ALA A 52 0.37 -4.74 9.24
CA ALA A 52 -0.09 -3.35 9.21
C ALA A 52 1.07 -2.34 9.35
N SER A 53 2.07 -2.65 10.16
CA SER A 53 3.25 -1.80 10.34
C SER A 53 4.17 -1.76 9.11
N LEU A 54 4.04 -2.73 8.21
CA LEU A 54 4.84 -2.85 7.00
C LEU A 54 4.12 -2.33 5.74
N THR A 55 2.93 -1.73 5.88
CA THR A 55 2.25 -1.12 4.74
C THR A 55 3.14 -0.05 4.08
N GLY A 56 3.29 -0.10 2.75
CA GLY A 56 4.22 0.76 1.99
C GLY A 56 5.69 0.33 2.05
N GLU A 57 6.02 -0.81 2.66
CA GLU A 57 7.38 -1.32 2.77
C GLU A 57 7.59 -2.63 2.00
N GLU A 58 8.86 -2.95 1.72
CA GLU A 58 9.20 -4.23 1.10
C GLU A 58 8.84 -5.42 2.00
N PHE A 59 8.13 -6.38 1.44
CA PHE A 59 7.79 -7.63 2.12
C PHE A 59 9.00 -8.56 2.19
N ILE A 60 9.43 -8.88 3.41
CA ILE A 60 10.54 -9.81 3.70
C ILE A 60 10.06 -10.84 4.73
N ALA A 61 9.68 -12.03 4.25
CA ALA A 61 9.11 -13.09 5.10
C ALA A 61 10.01 -13.51 6.27
N ASP A 62 11.34 -13.55 6.05
CA ASP A 62 12.32 -13.92 7.08
C ASP A 62 12.35 -12.92 8.25
N ASN A 63 12.19 -11.62 7.97
CA ASN A 63 12.14 -10.59 9.03
C ASN A 63 10.87 -10.72 9.86
N ILE A 64 9.73 -10.93 9.21
CA ILE A 64 8.44 -11.14 9.88
C ILE A 64 8.49 -12.40 10.74
N ALA A 65 9.00 -13.51 10.20
CA ALA A 65 9.14 -14.78 10.90
C ALA A 65 9.93 -14.64 12.21
N LYS A 66 11.07 -13.94 12.16
CA LYS A 66 11.89 -13.63 13.34
C LYS A 66 11.13 -12.78 14.36
N THR A 67 10.40 -11.76 13.90
CA THR A 67 9.67 -10.82 14.77
C THR A 67 8.58 -11.51 15.58
N ILE A 68 7.83 -12.45 14.96
CA ILE A 68 6.69 -13.12 15.60
C ILE A 68 7.01 -14.51 16.15
N GLY A 69 8.23 -15.01 15.94
CA GLY A 69 8.66 -16.31 16.48
C GLY A 69 7.97 -17.51 15.81
N VAL A 70 7.92 -17.51 14.47
CA VAL A 70 7.44 -18.61 13.64
C VAL A 70 8.45 -18.90 12.51
N ASP A 71 8.27 -20.00 11.79
CA ASP A 71 9.08 -20.28 10.61
C ASP A 71 8.61 -19.46 9.38
N LYS A 72 9.50 -19.35 8.39
CA LYS A 72 9.24 -18.61 7.15
C LYS A 72 8.03 -19.15 6.36
N ASN A 73 7.87 -20.48 6.31
CA ASN A 73 6.79 -21.11 5.54
C ASN A 73 5.42 -20.78 6.16
N THR A 74 5.36 -20.69 7.49
CA THR A 74 4.18 -20.22 8.22
C THR A 74 3.83 -18.78 7.80
N VAL A 75 4.81 -17.86 7.74
CA VAL A 75 4.57 -16.49 7.27
C VAL A 75 4.06 -16.48 5.84
N VAL A 76 4.68 -17.25 4.93
CA VAL A 76 4.24 -17.32 3.52
C VAL A 76 2.81 -17.85 3.42
N SER A 77 2.46 -18.88 4.19
CA SER A 77 1.10 -19.41 4.25
C SER A 77 0.09 -18.36 4.75
N TRP A 78 0.42 -17.66 5.84
CA TRP A 78 -0.45 -16.63 6.40
C TRP A 78 -0.62 -15.41 5.48
N VAL A 79 0.46 -15.01 4.78
CA VAL A 79 0.37 -13.97 3.76
C VAL A 79 -0.55 -14.39 2.61
N SER A 80 -0.49 -15.67 2.20
CA SER A 80 -1.40 -16.19 1.16
C SER A 80 -2.87 -16.10 1.58
N ILE A 81 -3.18 -16.35 2.86
CA ILE A 81 -4.53 -16.17 3.40
C ILE A 81 -4.96 -14.70 3.27
N LEU A 82 -4.11 -13.75 3.70
CA LEU A 82 -4.44 -12.31 3.63
C LEU A 82 -4.58 -11.81 2.19
N LEU A 83 -3.80 -12.35 1.25
CA LEU A 83 -3.92 -12.04 -0.19
C LEU A 83 -5.23 -12.58 -0.77
N THR A 84 -5.58 -13.82 -0.47
CA THR A 84 -6.82 -14.46 -0.95
C THR A 84 -8.07 -13.78 -0.40
N SER A 85 -8.00 -13.26 0.84
CA SER A 85 -9.07 -12.49 1.48
C SER A 85 -9.09 -11.01 1.09
N ASP A 86 -8.24 -10.58 0.16
CA ASP A 86 -8.06 -9.18 -0.28
C ASP A 86 -7.81 -8.18 0.88
N LEU A 87 -7.22 -8.64 1.98
CA LEU A 87 -6.82 -7.78 3.10
C LEU A 87 -5.53 -7.02 2.84
N ILE A 88 -4.66 -7.61 2.02
CA ILE A 88 -3.41 -7.01 1.57
C ILE A 88 -3.22 -7.21 0.08
N SER A 89 -2.36 -6.40 -0.50
CA SER A 89 -1.85 -6.57 -1.86
C SER A 89 -0.32 -6.46 -1.87
N LEU A 90 0.31 -7.04 -2.87
CA LEU A 90 1.75 -7.02 -3.08
C LEU A 90 2.06 -6.36 -4.41
N LEU A 91 2.58 -5.13 -4.35
CA LEU A 91 2.96 -4.35 -5.52
C LEU A 91 4.33 -4.82 -6.04
N PRO A 92 4.44 -5.29 -7.30
CA PRO A 92 5.69 -5.73 -7.87
C PRO A 92 6.63 -4.55 -8.19
N SER A 93 7.94 -4.82 -8.17
CA SER A 93 8.94 -3.88 -8.66
C SER A 93 8.93 -3.80 -10.18
N TYR A 94 9.08 -2.60 -10.74
CA TYR A 94 9.23 -2.39 -12.18
C TYR A 94 10.57 -2.90 -12.70
N TYR A 95 10.52 -3.67 -13.78
CA TYR A 95 11.67 -4.17 -14.52
C TYR A 95 11.35 -4.29 -16.00
N GLU A 96 12.19 -3.68 -16.86
CA GLU A 96 11.95 -3.66 -18.32
C GLU A 96 12.14 -5.02 -18.98
N ASP A 97 13.20 -5.75 -18.59
CA ASP A 97 13.75 -6.83 -19.40
C ASP A 97 13.32 -8.24 -19.00
N SER A 98 12.55 -8.41 -17.93
CA SER A 98 12.26 -9.77 -17.47
C SER A 98 11.07 -9.88 -16.52
N ILE A 99 10.02 -10.56 -17.00
CA ILE A 99 8.92 -11.02 -16.15
C ILE A 99 9.46 -11.84 -14.96
N ASN A 100 10.49 -12.68 -15.17
CA ASN A 100 11.12 -13.46 -14.12
C ASN A 100 11.74 -12.58 -13.03
N LYS A 101 12.39 -11.47 -13.38
CA LYS A 101 12.93 -10.52 -12.39
C LYS A 101 11.83 -9.84 -11.59
N ARG A 102 10.68 -9.53 -12.19
CA ARG A 102 9.52 -8.97 -11.49
C ARG A 102 8.94 -9.95 -10.47
N ILE A 103 8.96 -11.25 -10.77
CA ILE A 103 8.43 -12.30 -9.89
C ILE A 103 9.37 -12.54 -8.70
N VAL A 104 10.69 -12.54 -8.93
CA VAL A 104 11.70 -12.92 -7.92
C VAL A 104 12.06 -11.77 -6.97
N LYS A 105 11.91 -10.49 -7.40
CA LYS A 105 12.26 -9.35 -6.54
C LYS A 105 11.23 -9.12 -5.44
N ARG A 106 11.72 -8.44 -4.39
CA ARG A 106 10.89 -8.01 -3.27
C ARG A 106 9.74 -7.15 -3.77
N LYS A 107 8.57 -7.38 -3.23
CA LYS A 107 7.36 -6.63 -3.50
C LYS A 107 7.08 -5.70 -2.34
N LYS A 108 6.48 -4.52 -2.59
CA LYS A 108 5.92 -3.69 -1.52
C LYS A 108 4.58 -4.26 -1.06
N LEU A 109 4.36 -4.26 0.25
CA LEU A 109 3.12 -4.72 0.86
C LEU A 109 2.21 -3.52 1.15
N TYR A 110 0.94 -3.63 0.80
CA TYR A 110 -0.08 -2.65 1.17
C TYR A 110 -1.25 -3.34 1.87
N VAL A 111 -1.73 -2.76 2.97
CA VAL A 111 -3.01 -3.14 3.57
C VAL A 111 -4.12 -2.46 2.78
N ASN A 112 -5.07 -3.22 2.27
CA ASN A 112 -6.08 -2.71 1.32
C ASN A 112 -7.14 -1.80 1.96
N ASP A 113 -7.19 -1.72 3.31
CA ASP A 113 -8.03 -0.77 4.04
C ASP A 113 -7.21 0.05 5.03
N THR A 114 -7.10 1.37 4.81
CA THR A 114 -6.34 2.27 5.67
C THR A 114 -6.96 2.47 7.06
N GLY A 115 -8.24 2.22 7.23
CA GLY A 115 -8.89 2.24 8.54
C GLY A 115 -8.52 1.02 9.36
N LEU A 116 -8.52 -0.17 8.73
CA LEU A 116 -8.02 -1.41 9.35
C LEU A 116 -6.55 -1.26 9.74
N ALA A 117 -5.70 -0.75 8.84
CA ALA A 117 -4.29 -0.51 9.13
C ALA A 117 -4.10 0.41 10.34
N CYS A 118 -4.81 1.54 10.40
CA CYS A 118 -4.77 2.45 11.54
C CYS A 118 -5.25 1.77 12.83
N PHE A 119 -6.33 0.99 12.77
CA PHE A 119 -6.85 0.25 13.93
C PHE A 119 -5.80 -0.74 14.48
N LEU A 120 -5.19 -1.55 13.61
CA LEU A 120 -4.17 -2.53 14.00
C LEU A 120 -2.91 -1.87 14.59
N LEU A 121 -2.61 -0.63 14.18
CA LEU A 121 -1.49 0.18 14.69
C LEU A 121 -1.86 1.00 15.92
N GLY A 122 -3.09 0.92 16.43
CA GLY A 122 -3.55 1.71 17.59
C GLY A 122 -3.71 3.21 17.28
N ILE A 123 -3.83 3.60 16.01
CA ILE A 123 -4.04 4.99 15.58
C ILE A 123 -5.54 5.27 15.53
N ASP A 124 -6.06 5.89 16.56
CA ASP A 124 -7.51 6.08 16.80
C ASP A 124 -8.06 7.45 16.36
N SER A 125 -7.19 8.40 16.05
CA SER A 125 -7.59 9.76 15.71
C SER A 125 -6.74 10.39 14.61
N VAL A 126 -7.31 11.39 13.92
CA VAL A 126 -6.58 12.17 12.91
C VAL A 126 -5.37 12.88 13.53
N LYS A 127 -5.48 13.31 14.79
CA LYS A 127 -4.38 13.93 15.53
C LYS A 127 -3.25 12.92 15.75
N ALA A 128 -3.57 11.70 16.22
CA ALA A 128 -2.60 10.64 16.40
C ALA A 128 -1.92 10.28 15.07
N LEU A 129 -2.67 10.14 13.96
CA LEU A 129 -2.09 9.86 12.65
C LEU A 129 -1.14 10.97 12.19
N LYS A 130 -1.51 12.24 12.36
CA LYS A 130 -0.66 13.39 11.98
C LYS A 130 0.68 13.41 12.73
N GLN A 131 0.70 12.92 13.96
CA GLN A 131 1.90 12.86 14.83
C GLN A 131 2.68 11.54 14.68
N SER A 132 2.07 10.53 14.05
CA SER A 132 2.65 9.22 13.86
C SER A 132 3.72 9.19 12.77
N SER A 133 4.76 8.36 12.96
CA SER A 133 5.72 8.01 11.90
C SER A 133 5.07 7.30 10.72
N PHE A 134 3.88 6.74 10.89
CA PHE A 134 3.11 6.08 9.83
C PHE A 134 2.36 7.03 8.89
N LYS A 135 2.32 8.34 9.16
CA LYS A 135 1.57 9.31 8.35
C LYS A 135 1.90 9.20 6.85
N GLY A 136 3.19 9.17 6.51
CA GLY A 136 3.63 9.07 5.11
C GLY A 136 3.15 7.78 4.46
N ARG A 137 3.41 6.65 5.10
CA ARG A 137 2.98 5.32 4.62
C ARG A 137 1.47 5.19 4.47
N MET A 138 0.69 5.78 5.38
CA MET A 138 -0.77 5.77 5.26
C MET A 138 -1.28 6.59 4.08
N ILE A 139 -0.63 7.70 3.76
CA ILE A 139 -0.97 8.49 2.56
C ILE A 139 -0.61 7.70 1.29
N GLU A 140 0.58 7.12 1.23
CA GLU A 140 1.00 6.27 0.11
C GLU A 140 0.07 5.06 -0.05
N THR A 141 -0.26 4.36 1.04
CA THR A 141 -1.21 3.25 1.04
C THR A 141 -2.59 3.68 0.55
N TYR A 142 -3.08 4.85 0.96
CA TYR A 142 -4.34 5.38 0.49
C TYR A 142 -4.31 5.62 -1.02
N ILE A 143 -3.27 6.27 -1.53
CA ILE A 143 -3.12 6.59 -2.96
C ILE A 143 -3.03 5.30 -3.78
N HIS A 144 -2.20 4.34 -3.35
CA HIS A 144 -2.11 3.01 -3.98
C HIS A 144 -3.49 2.35 -4.07
N ASN A 145 -4.23 2.32 -2.96
CA ASN A 145 -5.52 1.65 -2.88
C ASN A 145 -6.60 2.35 -3.73
N GLU A 146 -6.61 3.69 -3.80
CA GLU A 146 -7.56 4.42 -4.67
C GLU A 146 -7.30 4.10 -6.15
N ILE A 147 -6.03 4.12 -6.59
CA ILE A 147 -5.67 3.75 -7.96
C ILE A 147 -6.08 2.30 -8.23
N ARG A 148 -5.71 1.36 -7.35
CA ARG A 148 -6.06 -0.06 -7.50
C ARG A 148 -7.57 -0.28 -7.61
N LYS A 149 -8.34 0.32 -6.72
CA LYS A 149 -9.81 0.23 -6.73
C LYS A 149 -10.42 0.82 -7.99
N GLY A 150 -9.89 1.93 -8.48
CA GLY A 150 -10.36 2.55 -9.72
C GLY A 150 -10.31 1.57 -10.90
N TYR A 151 -9.20 0.84 -11.06
CA TYR A 151 -9.05 -0.19 -12.09
C TYR A 151 -9.96 -1.40 -11.85
N LEU A 152 -9.99 -1.93 -10.64
CA LEU A 152 -10.83 -3.08 -10.31
C LEU A 152 -12.32 -2.78 -10.50
N ASN A 153 -12.78 -1.58 -10.13
CA ASN A 153 -14.16 -1.16 -10.34
C ASN A 153 -14.51 -0.96 -11.84
N ALA A 154 -13.52 -0.67 -12.66
CA ALA A 154 -13.66 -0.63 -14.12
C ALA A 154 -13.60 -2.03 -14.78
N GLY A 155 -13.41 -3.10 -13.98
CA GLY A 155 -13.24 -4.46 -14.49
C GLY A 155 -11.88 -4.71 -15.15
N GLU A 156 -10.86 -3.89 -14.84
CA GLU A 156 -9.54 -3.99 -15.42
C GLU A 156 -8.55 -4.66 -14.45
N GLU A 157 -7.67 -5.52 -14.96
CA GLU A 157 -6.55 -6.05 -14.20
C GLU A 157 -5.49 -4.95 -13.97
N ILE A 158 -5.05 -4.83 -12.72
CA ILE A 158 -4.05 -3.83 -12.32
C ILE A 158 -2.66 -4.44 -12.09
N ASP A 159 -2.57 -5.73 -11.79
CA ASP A 159 -1.32 -6.41 -11.36
C ASP A 159 -0.20 -6.38 -12.41
N SER A 160 -0.58 -6.26 -13.70
CA SER A 160 0.37 -6.12 -14.82
C SER A 160 0.65 -4.67 -15.22
N LYS A 161 0.01 -3.71 -14.55
CA LYS A 161 0.02 -2.28 -14.92
C LYS A 161 0.62 -1.39 -13.84
N LEU A 162 0.51 -1.76 -12.57
CA LEU A 162 0.97 -0.96 -11.43
C LEU A 162 2.23 -1.58 -10.81
N PHE A 163 3.25 -0.75 -10.60
CA PHE A 163 4.56 -1.14 -10.08
C PHE A 163 5.10 -0.05 -9.16
N PHE A 164 6.17 -0.37 -8.42
CA PHE A 164 7.07 0.62 -7.84
C PHE A 164 8.47 0.46 -8.45
N TYR A 165 9.33 1.45 -8.27
CA TYR A 165 10.74 1.35 -8.66
C TYR A 165 11.63 1.59 -7.45
N ARG A 166 12.66 0.78 -7.32
CA ARG A 166 13.76 1.01 -6.38
C ARG A 166 15.05 0.41 -6.92
N ASP A 167 16.10 1.21 -6.93
CA ASP A 167 17.43 0.78 -7.33
C ASP A 167 18.37 0.55 -6.13
N ASN A 168 19.59 0.09 -6.42
CA ASN A 168 20.61 -0.16 -5.41
C ASN A 168 21.12 1.13 -4.74
N ASN A 169 20.94 2.29 -5.37
CA ASN A 169 21.32 3.60 -4.87
C ASN A 169 20.19 4.24 -4.04
N GLN A 170 19.15 3.49 -3.72
CA GLN A 170 17.97 3.94 -2.95
C GLN A 170 17.15 5.03 -3.67
N ASN A 171 17.30 5.18 -5.00
CA ASN A 171 16.34 5.96 -5.76
C ASN A 171 15.03 5.17 -5.83
N GLU A 172 13.95 5.82 -5.47
CA GLU A 172 12.63 5.20 -5.39
C GLU A 172 11.60 6.05 -6.12
N ILE A 173 10.64 5.38 -6.78
CA ILE A 173 9.40 5.96 -7.31
C ILE A 173 8.28 5.14 -6.69
N ASP A 174 7.42 5.81 -5.95
CA ASP A 174 6.39 5.14 -5.13
C ASP A 174 5.46 4.28 -5.98
N LEU A 175 4.94 4.82 -7.09
CA LEU A 175 4.06 4.11 -8.00
C LEU A 175 4.40 4.43 -9.46
N ILE A 176 4.33 3.42 -10.32
CA ILE A 176 4.48 3.52 -11.78
C ILE A 176 3.28 2.86 -12.40
N LEU A 177 2.51 3.62 -13.17
CA LEU A 177 1.39 3.09 -13.93
C LEU A 177 1.79 2.94 -15.40
N LEU A 178 1.87 1.70 -15.86
CA LEU A 178 2.09 1.37 -17.28
C LEU A 178 0.73 1.28 -17.98
N ARG A 179 0.47 2.20 -18.88
CA ARG A 179 -0.76 2.26 -19.66
C ARG A 179 -0.44 2.63 -21.09
N ASP A 180 -1.02 1.87 -22.05
CA ASP A 180 -0.90 2.13 -23.48
C ASP A 180 0.55 2.25 -23.98
N GLY A 181 1.48 1.50 -23.36
CA GLY A 181 2.91 1.57 -23.68
C GLY A 181 3.63 2.78 -23.12
N GLU A 182 3.00 3.53 -22.20
CA GLU A 182 3.55 4.72 -21.56
C GLU A 182 3.70 4.54 -20.06
N LEU A 183 4.77 5.08 -19.49
CA LEU A 183 5.01 5.14 -18.04
C LEU A 183 4.47 6.44 -17.47
N ASN A 184 3.57 6.34 -16.51
CA ASN A 184 3.08 7.44 -15.70
C ASN A 184 3.67 7.30 -14.30
N LEU A 185 4.55 8.23 -13.91
CA LEU A 185 5.30 8.16 -12.66
C LEU A 185 4.56 8.94 -11.57
N ILE A 186 4.38 8.35 -10.40
CA ILE A 186 3.61 8.92 -9.31
C ILE A 186 4.44 8.88 -8.03
N GLU A 187 4.60 10.03 -7.41
CA GLU A 187 5.21 10.19 -6.10
C GLU A 187 4.15 10.57 -5.07
N CYS A 188 4.22 10.00 -3.87
CA CYS A 188 3.26 10.19 -2.79
C CYS A 188 3.88 11.04 -1.68
N LYS A 189 3.26 12.15 -1.32
CA LYS A 189 3.79 13.02 -0.26
C LYS A 189 2.72 13.41 0.76
N ALA A 190 3.06 13.26 2.04
CA ALA A 190 2.18 13.61 3.16
C ALA A 190 2.30 15.10 3.59
N GLY A 191 2.81 15.95 2.70
CA GLY A 191 2.96 17.38 2.90
C GLY A 191 2.10 18.19 1.94
N LYS A 192 2.01 19.51 2.16
CA LYS A 192 1.37 20.47 1.25
C LYS A 192 2.38 21.12 0.30
N ASN A 193 3.59 21.40 0.79
CA ASN A 193 4.63 22.09 0.04
C ASN A 193 5.56 21.05 -0.60
N ILE A 194 5.56 20.98 -1.91
CA ILE A 194 6.34 20.01 -2.68
C ILE A 194 7.44 20.74 -3.45
N SER A 195 8.67 20.29 -3.27
CA SER A 195 9.83 20.79 -4.01
C SER A 195 10.18 19.90 -5.20
N LYS A 196 10.97 20.40 -6.14
CA LYS A 196 11.50 19.63 -7.28
C LYS A 196 12.27 18.37 -6.86
N ALA A 197 12.85 18.35 -5.66
CA ALA A 197 13.54 17.18 -5.13
C ALA A 197 12.64 15.95 -5.02
N ALA A 198 11.32 16.13 -4.87
CA ALA A 198 10.35 15.04 -4.76
C ALA A 198 10.32 14.15 -6.02
N VAL A 199 10.63 14.70 -7.19
CA VAL A 199 10.52 14.01 -8.48
C VAL A 199 11.90 13.68 -9.10
N LYS A 200 12.98 13.84 -8.33
CA LYS A 200 14.36 13.61 -8.81
C LYS A 200 14.54 12.17 -9.35
N SER A 201 13.95 11.20 -8.69
CA SER A 201 14.05 9.78 -9.07
C SER A 201 13.36 9.45 -10.40
N PHE A 202 12.49 10.31 -10.93
CA PHE A 202 11.85 10.09 -12.22
C PHE A 202 12.86 10.03 -13.38
N SER A 203 14.00 10.71 -13.23
CA SER A 203 15.07 10.67 -14.21
C SER A 203 15.73 9.29 -14.37
N GLN A 204 15.55 8.37 -13.40
CA GLN A 204 16.12 7.02 -13.46
C GLN A 204 15.48 6.15 -14.55
N LEU A 205 14.28 6.50 -15.01
CA LEU A 205 13.57 5.79 -16.07
C LEU A 205 13.66 6.49 -17.43
N LYS A 206 14.45 7.56 -17.55
CA LYS A 206 14.77 8.15 -18.86
C LYS A 206 15.55 7.16 -19.71
N GLY A 207 15.07 6.91 -20.93
CA GLY A 207 15.65 5.90 -21.81
C GLY A 207 15.10 4.48 -21.61
N SER A 208 14.04 4.31 -20.83
CA SER A 208 13.21 3.12 -20.82
C SER A 208 12.68 2.80 -22.22
N LYS A 209 12.40 1.51 -22.47
CA LYS A 209 11.76 1.09 -23.74
C LYS A 209 10.32 1.63 -23.88
N TYR A 210 9.71 2.03 -22.77
CA TYR A 210 8.41 2.68 -22.75
C TYR A 210 8.58 4.19 -22.63
N ASP A 211 7.80 4.94 -23.36
CA ASP A 211 7.82 6.39 -23.29
C ASP A 211 7.40 6.89 -21.89
N GLN A 212 8.23 7.74 -21.31
CA GLN A 212 7.84 8.44 -20.11
C GLN A 212 6.97 9.64 -20.48
N LYS A 213 5.65 9.47 -20.40
CA LYS A 213 4.69 10.53 -20.77
C LYS A 213 4.68 11.69 -19.80
N GLY A 214 5.02 11.44 -18.55
CA GLY A 214 5.02 12.46 -17.51
C GLY A 214 5.05 11.86 -16.13
N GLY A 215 4.74 12.68 -15.15
CA GLY A 215 4.62 12.26 -13.78
C GLY A 215 3.84 13.26 -12.96
N CYS A 216 3.44 12.84 -11.78
CA CYS A 216 2.79 13.71 -10.84
C CYS A 216 3.23 13.41 -9.40
N VAL A 217 2.98 14.36 -8.52
CA VAL A 217 3.02 14.13 -7.08
C VAL A 217 1.60 14.21 -6.55
N ILE A 218 1.15 13.18 -5.87
CA ILE A 218 -0.14 13.21 -5.16
C ILE A 218 0.14 13.55 -3.71
N CYS A 219 -0.47 14.62 -3.21
CA CYS A 219 -0.12 15.18 -1.91
C CYS A 219 -1.31 15.88 -1.23
N LEU A 220 -1.06 16.52 -0.09
CA LEU A 220 -2.08 17.22 0.70
C LEU A 220 -2.23 18.71 0.33
N THR A 221 -1.80 19.11 -0.88
CA THR A 221 -2.04 20.48 -1.38
C THR A 221 -3.54 20.72 -1.56
N ASP A 222 -3.92 21.99 -1.54
CA ASP A 222 -5.32 22.38 -1.71
C ASP A 222 -5.69 22.49 -3.20
N ASP A 223 -4.74 22.91 -4.06
CA ASP A 223 -4.92 23.07 -5.49
C ASP A 223 -3.75 22.45 -6.28
N PRO A 224 -3.92 22.15 -7.58
CA PRO A 224 -2.83 21.70 -8.42
C PRO A 224 -1.71 22.75 -8.48
N VAL A 225 -0.46 22.33 -8.27
CA VAL A 225 0.72 23.18 -8.29
C VAL A 225 1.73 22.63 -9.29
N ARG A 226 2.24 23.46 -10.19
CA ARG A 226 3.31 23.08 -11.10
C ARG A 226 4.63 22.93 -10.35
N ILE A 227 5.27 21.77 -10.48
CA ILE A 227 6.59 21.48 -9.89
C ILE A 227 7.69 21.81 -10.92
N GLU A 228 7.55 21.28 -12.13
CA GLU A 228 8.42 21.56 -13.28
C GLU A 228 7.69 21.30 -14.60
N ALA A 229 8.39 21.37 -15.75
CA ALA A 229 7.78 21.16 -17.06
C ALA A 229 7.16 19.77 -17.15
N GLY A 230 5.86 19.70 -17.38
CA GLY A 230 5.11 18.44 -17.51
C GLY A 230 4.83 17.69 -16.19
N ILE A 231 5.25 18.22 -15.02
CA ILE A 231 5.04 17.58 -13.72
C ILE A 231 4.30 18.53 -12.77
N TYR A 232 3.20 18.04 -12.20
CA TYR A 232 2.34 18.76 -11.27
C TYR A 232 2.17 17.99 -9.96
N ALA A 233 1.98 18.74 -8.88
CA ALA A 233 1.43 18.20 -7.63
C ALA A 233 -0.09 18.32 -7.69
N TYR A 234 -0.79 17.24 -7.39
CA TYR A 234 -2.25 17.20 -7.33
C TYR A 234 -2.73 16.91 -5.91
N PRO A 235 -3.85 17.52 -5.52
CA PRO A 235 -4.52 17.20 -4.26
C PRO A 235 -4.94 15.74 -4.20
N ILE A 236 -4.73 15.07 -3.07
CA ILE A 236 -5.17 13.69 -2.85
C ILE A 236 -6.70 13.51 -3.02
N ARG A 237 -7.49 14.57 -2.88
CA ARG A 237 -8.94 14.55 -3.12
C ARG A 237 -9.33 14.40 -4.60
N CYS A 238 -8.38 14.45 -5.52
CA CYS A 238 -8.62 14.25 -6.96
C CYS A 238 -8.62 12.76 -7.37
N LEU A 239 -8.36 11.86 -6.42
CA LEU A 239 -8.41 10.40 -6.60
C LEU A 239 -9.85 9.83 -6.40
#